data_e749302cf67b439fe3455c2776352f9d
#
_entry.id   e749302cf67b439fe3455c2776352f9d
#
_cell.length_a   1.000
_cell.length_b   1.000
_cell.length_c   1.000
_cell.angle_alpha   90.00
_cell.angle_beta   90.00
_cell.angle_gamma   90.00
#
_symmetry.space_group_name_H-M   'P 1'
#
loop_
_entity.id
_entity.type
_entity.pdbx_description
1 polymer ?
#
loop_
_entity_poly.entity_id
_entity_poly.type
_entity_poly.pdbx_seq_one_letter_code
_entity_poly.pdbx_strand_id
1 'polypeptide(L)'
;MDIKKVLTILPLPFLLVNCSNDKKEYVLNETTFFLVMTNIQYYPEEYLNKDITFDCFTYELTSTSGEKNLCCVRKCSSGFGCKCGKDTVIGFIVDQDLGLPEPKNQYENTNEKSWIHVTGQIPSADKKEFSIYGADGATEQVAFLSFKISDFSIIEDYSNLHYYVEK
;
A
#
# COMPACT_ATOMS: atom_id res chain seq x y z
N MET A 1 0.70 -50.90 61.22
CA MET A 1 -0.48 -50.47 60.49
C MET A 1 -0.03 -49.29 59.59
N ASP A 2 0.45 -49.67 58.36
CA ASP A 2 1.10 -48.73 57.44
C ASP A 2 0.06 -48.17 56.47
N ILE A 3 -0.17 -46.85 56.56
CA ILE A 3 -1.03 -46.12 55.59
C ILE A 3 -0.14 -45.60 54.49
N LYS A 4 -0.12 -46.34 53.34
CA LYS A 4 0.50 -45.86 52.10
C LYS A 4 -0.34 -44.70 51.52
N LYS A 5 0.18 -43.51 51.57
CA LYS A 5 -0.40 -42.35 50.84
C LYS A 5 -0.12 -42.53 49.34
N VAL A 6 -1.17 -42.83 48.56
CA VAL A 6 -1.14 -42.81 47.11
C VAL A 6 -1.24 -41.36 46.69
N LEU A 7 -0.15 -40.80 46.15
CA LEU A 7 -0.11 -39.46 45.56
C LEU A 7 -0.64 -39.57 44.13
N THR A 8 -1.90 -39.18 43.93
CA THR A 8 -2.52 -39.12 42.60
C THR A 8 -2.03 -37.83 41.91
N ILE A 9 -1.12 -37.99 40.94
CA ILE A 9 -0.69 -36.90 40.06
C ILE A 9 -1.79 -36.69 39.04
N LEU A 10 -2.52 -35.57 39.18
CA LEU A 10 -3.46 -35.11 38.16
C LEU A 10 -2.65 -34.58 36.94
N PRO A 11 -2.91 -35.05 35.72
CA PRO A 11 -2.29 -34.49 34.55
C PRO A 11 -2.89 -33.06 34.32
N LEU A 12 -2.04 -32.04 34.41
CA LEU A 12 -2.37 -30.69 34.03
C LEU A 12 -2.66 -30.68 32.51
N PRO A 13 -3.84 -30.24 32.06
CA PRO A 13 -4.08 -30.12 30.64
C PRO A 13 -3.16 -28.98 30.10
N PHE A 14 -2.22 -29.37 29.26
CA PHE A 14 -1.47 -28.43 28.45
C PHE A 14 -2.50 -27.70 27.55
N LEU A 15 -2.89 -26.51 27.96
CA LEU A 15 -3.54 -25.54 27.07
C LEU A 15 -2.54 -25.18 25.99
N LEU A 16 -2.62 -25.89 24.86
CA LEU A 16 -2.03 -25.44 23.62
C LEU A 16 -2.74 -24.12 23.27
N VAL A 17 -2.15 -23.00 23.67
CA VAL A 17 -2.48 -21.71 23.09
C VAL A 17 -2.08 -21.81 21.63
N ASN A 18 -3.05 -22.13 20.77
CA ASN A 18 -2.94 -21.93 19.35
C ASN A 18 -2.77 -20.41 19.17
N CYS A 19 -1.51 -19.94 19.08
CA CYS A 19 -1.23 -18.69 18.40
C CYS A 19 -1.60 -18.90 16.93
N SER A 20 -2.87 -18.67 16.59
CA SER A 20 -3.24 -18.38 15.22
C SER A 20 -2.40 -17.17 14.84
N ASN A 21 -1.47 -17.36 13.93
CA ASN A 21 -0.86 -16.26 13.17
C ASN A 21 -2.00 -15.68 12.33
N ASP A 22 -2.82 -14.82 12.95
CA ASP A 22 -3.76 -13.99 12.23
C ASP A 22 -2.90 -13.06 11.37
N LYS A 23 -2.70 -13.46 10.11
CA LYS A 23 -2.15 -12.56 9.09
C LYS A 23 -3.05 -11.35 9.09
N LYS A 24 -2.56 -10.27 9.64
CA LYS A 24 -3.33 -9.04 9.72
C LYS A 24 -3.44 -8.50 8.29
N GLU A 25 -4.64 -8.56 7.75
CA GLU A 25 -4.99 -7.99 6.46
C GLU A 25 -5.47 -6.55 6.64
N TYR A 26 -5.02 -5.66 5.77
CA TYR A 26 -5.45 -4.27 5.72
C TYR A 26 -6.23 -4.02 4.43
N VAL A 27 -7.54 -3.90 4.55
CA VAL A 27 -8.41 -3.53 3.43
C VAL A 27 -8.70 -2.03 3.51
N LEU A 28 -8.18 -1.27 2.55
CA LEU A 28 -8.36 0.17 2.47
C LEU A 28 -9.56 0.47 1.57
N ASN A 29 -10.50 1.23 2.08
CA ASN A 29 -11.65 1.73 1.34
C ASN A 29 -11.53 3.25 1.13
N GLU A 30 -12.52 3.86 0.45
CA GLU A 30 -12.53 5.30 0.16
C GLU A 30 -12.28 6.18 1.40
N THR A 31 -12.86 5.80 2.55
CA THR A 31 -12.78 6.58 3.79
C THR A 31 -11.45 6.40 4.52
N THR A 32 -10.85 5.23 4.43
CA THR A 32 -9.64 4.87 5.18
C THR A 32 -8.36 5.00 4.37
N PHE A 33 -8.47 5.06 3.03
CA PHE A 33 -7.33 5.01 2.12
C PHE A 33 -6.25 6.03 2.48
N PHE A 34 -6.61 7.31 2.57
CA PHE A 34 -5.65 8.37 2.82
C PHE A 34 -4.94 8.19 4.16
N LEU A 35 -5.71 7.92 5.24
CA LEU A 35 -5.15 7.79 6.59
C LEU A 35 -4.21 6.59 6.70
N VAL A 36 -4.65 5.41 6.21
CA VAL A 36 -3.85 4.19 6.31
C VAL A 36 -2.62 4.28 5.40
N MET A 37 -2.77 4.78 4.17
CA MET A 37 -1.64 4.98 3.26
C MET A 37 -0.61 5.96 3.84
N THR A 38 -1.08 7.01 4.51
CA THR A 38 -0.24 7.96 5.25
C THR A 38 0.57 7.25 6.34
N ASN A 39 -0.10 6.44 7.17
CA ASN A 39 0.58 5.69 8.22
C ASN A 39 1.63 4.72 7.66
N ILE A 40 1.31 4.04 6.57
CA ILE A 40 2.25 3.16 5.87
C ILE A 40 3.50 3.94 5.42
N GLN A 41 3.34 5.15 4.89
CA GLN A 41 4.47 5.98 4.45
C GLN A 41 5.35 6.45 5.61
N TYR A 42 4.78 6.68 6.81
CA TYR A 42 5.54 7.14 7.98
C TYR A 42 6.10 6.01 8.83
N TYR A 43 5.41 4.86 8.90
CA TYR A 43 5.75 3.73 9.77
C TYR A 43 5.72 2.41 8.99
N PRO A 44 6.50 2.30 7.88
CA PRO A 44 6.44 1.14 6.99
C PRO A 44 6.76 -0.18 7.70
N GLU A 45 7.60 -0.15 8.73
CA GLU A 45 8.00 -1.32 9.51
C GLU A 45 6.80 -2.02 10.14
N GLU A 46 5.74 -1.27 10.48
CA GLU A 46 4.52 -1.84 11.07
C GLU A 46 3.69 -2.63 10.07
N TYR A 47 3.95 -2.46 8.77
CA TYR A 47 3.17 -3.02 7.67
C TYR A 47 3.94 -4.05 6.83
N LEU A 48 5.21 -4.30 7.15
CA LEU A 48 6.05 -5.25 6.40
C LEU A 48 5.42 -6.65 6.35
N ASN A 49 5.39 -7.23 5.16
CA ASN A 49 4.88 -8.59 4.89
C ASN A 49 3.43 -8.83 5.34
N LYS A 50 2.64 -7.77 5.51
CA LYS A 50 1.20 -7.85 5.77
C LYS A 50 0.44 -7.67 4.48
N ASP A 51 -0.66 -8.40 4.33
CA ASP A 51 -1.50 -8.29 3.15
C ASP A 51 -2.25 -6.94 3.18
N ILE A 52 -2.09 -6.15 2.14
CA ILE A 52 -2.71 -4.84 1.96
C ILE A 52 -3.53 -4.90 0.68
N THR A 53 -4.82 -4.59 0.79
CA THR A 53 -5.78 -4.63 -0.33
C THR A 53 -6.40 -3.25 -0.51
N PHE A 54 -6.39 -2.72 -1.74
CA PHE A 54 -6.95 -1.41 -2.04
C PHE A 54 -7.25 -1.20 -3.52
N ASP A 55 -8.09 -0.21 -3.79
CA ASP A 55 -8.38 0.28 -5.14
C ASP A 55 -7.48 1.48 -5.45
N CYS A 56 -6.87 1.45 -6.62
CA CYS A 56 -5.97 2.50 -7.12
C CYS A 56 -6.04 2.60 -8.64
N PHE A 57 -5.33 3.54 -9.21
CA PHE A 57 -5.10 3.55 -10.63
C PHE A 57 -3.61 3.47 -10.96
N THR A 58 -3.30 2.96 -12.14
CA THR A 58 -1.92 2.91 -12.63
C THR A 58 -1.44 4.31 -13.01
N TYR A 59 -0.18 4.59 -12.69
CA TYR A 59 0.47 5.89 -12.91
C TYR A 59 1.94 5.68 -13.27
N GLU A 60 2.45 6.36 -14.27
CA GLU A 60 3.86 6.31 -14.64
C GLU A 60 4.59 7.55 -14.14
N LEU A 61 5.59 7.34 -13.30
CA LEU A 61 6.56 8.36 -12.89
C LEU A 61 7.83 8.21 -13.71
N THR A 62 8.16 9.23 -14.48
CA THR A 62 9.42 9.27 -15.24
C THR A 62 10.45 10.09 -14.47
N SER A 63 11.58 9.47 -14.15
CA SER A 63 12.70 10.14 -13.50
C SER A 63 13.40 11.14 -14.45
N THR A 64 14.19 12.04 -13.90
CA THR A 64 15.01 12.98 -14.71
C THR A 64 16.07 12.27 -15.56
N SER A 65 16.41 11.01 -15.24
CA SER A 65 17.28 10.15 -16.04
C SER A 65 16.55 9.41 -17.17
N GLY A 66 15.21 9.54 -17.24
CA GLY A 66 14.37 8.86 -18.23
C GLY A 66 13.90 7.46 -17.79
N GLU A 67 14.20 7.03 -16.58
CA GLU A 67 13.69 5.77 -16.03
C GLU A 67 12.19 5.89 -15.76
N LYS A 68 11.41 4.91 -16.23
CA LYS A 68 9.97 4.81 -16.02
C LYS A 68 9.67 3.89 -14.85
N ASN A 69 8.86 4.37 -13.92
CA ASN A 69 8.42 3.63 -12.74
C ASN A 69 6.90 3.55 -12.75
N LEU A 70 6.37 2.34 -12.89
CA LEU A 70 4.94 2.10 -12.78
C LEU A 70 4.52 2.13 -11.31
N CYS A 71 3.44 2.82 -11.02
CA CYS A 71 2.93 3.02 -9.66
C CYS A 71 1.46 2.66 -9.57
N CYS A 72 1.03 2.22 -8.39
CA CYS A 72 -0.36 2.08 -7.97
C CYS A 72 -0.67 3.19 -6.99
N VAL A 73 -1.48 4.17 -7.39
CA VAL A 73 -1.65 5.43 -6.64
C VAL A 73 -3.09 5.95 -6.64
N ARG A 74 -3.33 6.93 -5.77
CA ARG A 74 -4.40 7.93 -5.90
C ARG A 74 -3.82 9.34 -5.80
N LYS A 75 -4.53 10.34 -6.35
CA LYS A 75 -4.19 11.75 -6.13
C LYS A 75 -4.63 12.19 -4.73
N CYS A 76 -3.88 13.10 -4.13
CA CYS A 76 -4.26 13.73 -2.87
C CYS A 76 -3.79 15.19 -2.83
N SER A 77 -4.39 15.99 -1.95
CA SER A 77 -3.88 17.33 -1.68
C SER A 77 -2.51 17.21 -1.01
N SER A 78 -1.61 18.11 -1.40
CA SER A 78 -0.26 18.15 -0.88
C SER A 78 -0.22 18.37 0.63
N GLY A 79 -0.12 17.29 1.36
CA GLY A 79 0.20 17.27 2.78
C GLY A 79 1.41 16.38 3.05
N PHE A 80 1.84 15.63 2.04
CA PHE A 80 2.97 14.74 2.07
C PHE A 80 4.23 15.42 1.51
N GLY A 81 4.95 16.14 2.38
CA GLY A 81 6.28 16.63 2.06
C GLY A 81 6.37 17.81 1.08
N CYS A 82 5.33 18.16 0.35
CA CYS A 82 5.31 19.32 -0.52
C CYS A 82 4.55 20.50 0.12
N LYS A 83 5.23 21.60 0.35
CA LYS A 83 4.65 22.86 0.88
C LYS A 83 3.90 23.69 -0.18
N CYS A 84 3.71 23.17 -1.38
CA CYS A 84 3.33 23.97 -2.54
C CYS A 84 1.85 23.95 -2.92
N GLY A 85 0.96 23.26 -2.15
CA GLY A 85 -0.48 23.24 -2.46
C GLY A 85 -0.84 22.61 -3.81
N LYS A 86 0.07 21.80 -4.39
CA LYS A 86 -0.14 21.10 -5.65
C LYS A 86 -0.64 19.69 -5.40
N ASP A 87 -1.49 19.19 -6.28
CA ASP A 87 -1.91 17.79 -6.25
C ASP A 87 -0.69 16.86 -6.38
N THR A 88 -0.61 15.89 -5.52
CA THR A 88 0.42 14.85 -5.54
C THR A 88 -0.23 13.47 -5.63
N VAL A 89 0.57 12.44 -5.74
CA VAL A 89 0.10 11.06 -5.69
C VAL A 89 0.60 10.38 -4.43
N ILE A 90 -0.23 9.48 -3.89
CA ILE A 90 0.11 8.64 -2.75
C ILE A 90 -0.14 7.17 -3.11
N GLY A 91 0.82 6.31 -2.81
CA GLY A 91 0.77 4.89 -3.14
C GLY A 91 2.15 4.27 -3.19
N PHE A 92 2.35 3.35 -4.11
CA PHE A 92 3.53 2.49 -4.18
C PHE A 92 4.09 2.38 -5.60
N ILE A 93 5.39 2.10 -5.71
CA ILE A 93 6.02 1.63 -6.95
C ILE A 93 5.77 0.11 -7.08
N VAL A 94 5.49 -0.34 -8.30
CA VAL A 94 5.38 -1.75 -8.66
C VAL A 94 6.61 -2.15 -9.47
N ASP A 95 7.50 -2.92 -8.87
CA ASP A 95 8.74 -3.39 -9.49
C ASP A 95 8.57 -4.75 -10.21
N GLN A 96 7.34 -5.10 -10.61
CA GLN A 96 6.99 -6.37 -11.24
C GLN A 96 6.38 -6.13 -12.61
N ASP A 97 6.75 -6.94 -13.58
CA ASP A 97 6.08 -7.00 -14.88
C ASP A 97 4.88 -7.98 -14.78
N LEU A 98 3.72 -7.45 -14.45
CA LEU A 98 2.48 -8.20 -14.24
C LEU A 98 1.45 -8.02 -15.36
N GLY A 99 1.76 -7.21 -16.38
CA GLY A 99 0.78 -6.84 -17.40
C GLY A 99 -0.33 -5.95 -16.86
N LEU A 100 -0.05 -5.09 -15.88
CA LEU A 100 -0.98 -4.07 -15.41
C LEU A 100 -1.41 -3.16 -16.57
N PRO A 101 -2.64 -2.62 -16.53
CA PRO A 101 -3.09 -1.74 -17.61
C PRO A 101 -2.24 -0.48 -17.68
N GLU A 102 -1.99 -0.02 -18.91
CA GLU A 102 -1.29 1.24 -19.16
C GLU A 102 -2.01 2.42 -18.50
N PRO A 103 -1.28 3.39 -17.95
CA PRO A 103 -1.87 4.58 -17.35
C PRO A 103 -2.73 5.37 -18.34
N LYS A 104 -3.98 5.64 -17.96
CA LYS A 104 -4.91 6.45 -18.74
C LYS A 104 -5.22 7.75 -18.03
N ASN A 105 -5.20 8.89 -18.76
CA ASN A 105 -5.58 10.22 -18.26
C ASN A 105 -4.90 10.59 -16.93
N GLN A 106 -3.67 10.12 -16.71
CA GLN A 106 -3.00 10.21 -15.40
C GLN A 106 -2.82 11.63 -14.88
N TYR A 107 -2.68 12.62 -15.79
CA TYR A 107 -2.50 14.03 -15.41
C TYR A 107 -3.83 14.80 -15.32
N GLU A 108 -4.91 14.24 -15.80
CA GLU A 108 -6.22 14.88 -15.84
C GLU A 108 -6.96 14.73 -14.48
N ASN A 109 -7.85 15.67 -14.21
CA ASN A 109 -8.72 15.67 -13.04
C ASN A 109 -10.05 14.98 -13.37
N THR A 110 -9.98 13.69 -13.64
CA THR A 110 -11.14 12.84 -14.01
C THR A 110 -11.02 11.47 -13.36
N ASN A 111 -12.15 10.81 -13.14
CA ASN A 111 -12.19 9.42 -12.70
C ASN A 111 -11.93 8.41 -13.84
N GLU A 112 -11.84 8.87 -15.08
CA GLU A 112 -11.51 8.00 -16.23
C GLU A 112 -10.03 7.59 -16.21
N LYS A 113 -9.65 6.74 -15.26
CA LYS A 113 -8.32 6.19 -15.05
C LYS A 113 -8.27 4.71 -15.39
N SER A 114 -7.09 4.13 -15.46
CA SER A 114 -6.90 2.68 -15.47
C SER A 114 -6.98 2.15 -14.03
N TRP A 115 -8.21 1.92 -13.57
CA TRP A 115 -8.48 1.46 -12.22
C TRP A 115 -8.21 -0.01 -12.03
N ILE A 116 -7.60 -0.36 -10.90
CA ILE A 116 -7.31 -1.72 -10.49
C ILE A 116 -7.58 -1.91 -9.01
N HIS A 117 -8.05 -3.10 -8.65
CA HIS A 117 -8.07 -3.63 -7.31
C HIS A 117 -6.83 -4.47 -7.11
N VAL A 118 -6.05 -4.21 -6.08
CA VAL A 118 -4.77 -4.90 -5.83
C VAL A 118 -4.70 -5.46 -4.43
N THR A 119 -4.09 -6.63 -4.31
CA THR A 119 -3.64 -7.19 -3.04
C THR A 119 -2.14 -7.47 -3.13
N GLY A 120 -1.41 -7.13 -2.08
CA GLY A 120 0.04 -7.35 -2.06
C GLY A 120 0.66 -6.99 -0.72
N GLN A 121 1.98 -6.89 -0.71
CA GLN A 121 2.76 -6.67 0.51
C GLN A 121 3.89 -5.66 0.25
N ILE A 122 4.33 -4.98 1.31
CA ILE A 122 5.54 -4.17 1.33
C ILE A 122 6.69 -5.09 1.73
N PRO A 123 7.66 -5.36 0.83
CA PRO A 123 8.75 -6.29 1.13
C PRO A 123 9.86 -5.68 2.00
N SER A 124 10.03 -4.34 1.96
CA SER A 124 11.03 -3.59 2.70
C SER A 124 10.51 -2.22 3.10
N ALA A 125 11.01 -1.69 4.20
CA ALA A 125 10.77 -0.30 4.61
C ALA A 125 11.62 0.71 3.83
N ASP A 126 12.56 0.25 3.01
CA ASP A 126 13.41 1.11 2.20
C ASP A 126 12.61 1.75 1.08
N LYS A 127 12.73 3.06 0.94
CA LYS A 127 12.11 3.80 -0.15
C LYS A 127 13.05 3.92 -1.34
N LYS A 128 12.50 3.74 -2.53
CA LYS A 128 13.17 4.06 -3.78
C LYS A 128 13.10 5.57 -3.98
N GLU A 129 14.25 6.22 -4.00
CA GLU A 129 14.38 7.66 -4.19
C GLU A 129 14.84 7.99 -5.61
N PHE A 130 14.21 8.98 -6.23
CA PHE A 130 14.62 9.49 -7.54
C PHE A 130 14.11 10.91 -7.76
N SER A 131 14.72 11.59 -8.73
CA SER A 131 14.32 12.94 -9.11
C SER A 131 13.31 12.91 -10.25
N ILE A 132 12.27 13.73 -10.19
CA ILE A 132 11.30 13.97 -11.26
C ILE A 132 11.28 15.45 -11.64
N TYR A 133 10.71 15.77 -12.79
CA TYR A 133 10.36 17.14 -13.12
C TYR A 133 8.96 17.47 -12.60
N GLY A 134 8.86 18.47 -11.74
CA GLY A 134 7.59 19.03 -11.30
C GLY A 134 6.84 19.75 -12.41
N ALA A 135 5.59 20.13 -12.17
CA ALA A 135 4.75 20.83 -13.14
C ALA A 135 5.31 22.22 -13.57
N ASP A 136 6.16 22.82 -12.77
CA ASP A 136 6.88 24.07 -13.03
C ASP A 136 8.24 23.87 -13.72
N GLY A 137 8.59 22.62 -14.03
CA GLY A 137 9.88 22.24 -14.59
C GLY A 137 11.03 22.18 -13.59
N ALA A 138 10.77 22.45 -12.30
CA ALA A 138 11.77 22.28 -11.26
C ALA A 138 12.01 20.80 -10.98
N THR A 139 13.21 20.44 -10.54
CA THR A 139 13.51 19.08 -10.10
C THR A 139 13.02 18.88 -8.67
N GLU A 140 12.23 17.85 -8.48
CA GLU A 140 11.70 17.43 -7.16
C GLU A 140 12.25 16.05 -6.80
N GLN A 141 12.61 15.85 -5.53
CA GLN A 141 12.96 14.53 -5.00
C GLN A 141 11.70 13.84 -4.50
N VAL A 142 11.49 12.61 -4.94
CA VAL A 142 10.38 11.76 -4.51
C VAL A 142 10.88 10.45 -3.95
N ALA A 143 10.15 9.88 -3.02
CA ALA A 143 10.49 8.63 -2.36
C ALA A 143 9.24 7.76 -2.23
N PHE A 144 9.29 6.54 -2.75
CA PHE A 144 8.18 5.60 -2.74
C PHE A 144 8.61 4.25 -2.17
N LEU A 145 7.73 3.61 -1.41
CA LEU A 145 7.87 2.21 -1.04
C LEU A 145 7.56 1.32 -2.23
N SER A 146 8.29 0.21 -2.36
CA SER A 146 7.97 -0.84 -3.32
C SER A 146 6.81 -1.70 -2.82
N PHE A 147 5.96 -2.16 -3.73
CA PHE A 147 4.82 -3.03 -3.46
C PHE A 147 4.87 -4.27 -4.32
N LYS A 148 4.85 -5.42 -3.66
CA LYS A 148 4.80 -6.71 -4.33
C LYS A 148 3.36 -7.16 -4.43
N ILE A 149 2.76 -7.01 -5.61
CA ILE A 149 1.40 -7.45 -5.90
C ILE A 149 1.37 -8.98 -5.95
N SER A 150 0.43 -9.57 -5.21
CA SER A 150 0.13 -11.00 -5.25
C SER A 150 -1.10 -11.33 -6.10
N ASP A 151 -2.04 -10.37 -6.20
CA ASP A 151 -3.25 -10.49 -7.00
C ASP A 151 -3.74 -9.12 -7.45
N PHE A 152 -4.36 -9.04 -8.64
CA PHE A 152 -5.03 -7.84 -9.11
C PHE A 152 -6.18 -8.16 -10.05
N SER A 153 -7.13 -7.22 -10.13
CA SER A 153 -8.19 -7.23 -11.13
C SER A 153 -8.45 -5.81 -11.66
N ILE A 154 -8.88 -5.71 -12.91
CA ILE A 154 -9.27 -4.43 -13.52
C ILE A 154 -10.66 -4.06 -13.04
N ILE A 155 -10.86 -2.80 -12.64
CA ILE A 155 -12.16 -2.27 -12.24
C ILE A 155 -12.76 -1.54 -13.45
N GLU A 156 -13.81 -2.12 -14.04
CA GLU A 156 -14.54 -1.54 -15.17
C GLU A 156 -15.57 -0.50 -14.71
N ASP A 157 -16.29 -0.79 -13.60
CA ASP A 157 -17.24 0.14 -12.99
C ASP A 157 -16.57 0.87 -11.81
N TYR A 158 -16.10 2.07 -12.09
CA TYR A 158 -15.49 2.98 -11.13
C TYR A 158 -16.41 4.13 -10.69
N SER A 159 -17.71 4.00 -10.87
CA SER A 159 -18.69 5.05 -10.54
C SER A 159 -18.68 5.48 -9.07
N ASN A 160 -18.28 4.59 -8.16
CA ASN A 160 -18.16 4.84 -6.73
C ASN A 160 -16.72 5.13 -6.28
N LEU A 161 -15.76 5.21 -7.20
CA LEU A 161 -14.38 5.51 -6.90
C LEU A 161 -14.07 6.98 -7.17
N HIS A 162 -13.19 7.54 -6.36
CA HIS A 162 -12.68 8.88 -6.55
C HIS A 162 -11.17 8.85 -6.77
N TYR A 163 -10.70 9.42 -7.90
CA TYR A 163 -9.26 9.53 -8.19
C TYR A 163 -8.52 10.35 -7.14
N TYR A 164 -9.23 11.21 -6.45
CA TYR A 164 -8.70 12.13 -5.45
C TYR A 164 -9.18 11.74 -4.05
N VAL A 165 -8.26 11.66 -3.09
CA VAL A 165 -8.54 11.33 -1.69
C VAL A 165 -8.13 12.50 -0.79
N GLU A 166 -8.97 12.78 0.21
CA GLU A 166 -8.77 13.86 1.18
C GLU A 166 -8.55 13.29 2.58
N LYS A 167 -8.03 14.16 3.47
CA LYS A 167 -7.91 13.87 4.90
C LYS A 167 -9.27 13.59 5.52
#